data_4333efe78baee339cfa376d5cfa13df5
#
_entry.id   4333efe78baee339cfa376d5cfa13df5
#
_cell.length_a   1.000
_cell.length_b   1.000
_cell.length_c   1.000
_cell.angle_alpha   90.00
_cell.angle_beta   90.00
_cell.angle_gamma   90.00
#
_symmetry.space_group_name_H-M   'P 1'
#
loop_
_entity.id
_entity.type
_entity.pdbx_description
1 polymer ?
#
loop_
_entity_poly.entity_id
_entity_poly.type
_entity_poly.pdbx_seq_one_letter_code
_entity_poly.pdbx_strand_id
1 'polypeptide(L)'
;DVKPTPTGQVIVDFMKGRMPAYIETGMNIVDVDDVATGHLLAMEKGRIGERYILGNANLMLHEVFEILSRLTGVKAPTIKLPRLAILPLAYANLWIANLTGQSPRIPLEGVKMAKYKMHYDCSKAIRELGIPRTPPEVALGKAVKWFRDHGYA
;
A
#
# COMPACT_ATOMS: atom_id res chain seq x y z
N ASP A 1 11.97 4.66 8.23
CA ASP A 1 10.86 5.44 8.79
C ASP A 1 10.62 5.11 10.25
N VAL A 2 10.51 6.14 11.08
CA VAL A 2 10.23 5.97 12.53
C VAL A 2 8.77 5.60 12.79
N LYS A 3 7.88 5.78 11.81
CA LYS A 3 6.46 5.38 11.88
C LYS A 3 6.02 4.74 10.56
N PRO A 4 5.18 3.71 10.61
CA PRO A 4 4.56 3.17 9.40
C PRO A 4 3.77 4.25 8.66
N THR A 5 3.95 4.33 7.36
CA THR A 5 3.05 5.11 6.48
C THR A 5 1.64 4.49 6.53
N PRO A 6 0.59 5.17 6.05
CA PRO A 6 -0.75 4.58 6.01
C PRO A 6 -0.79 3.22 5.30
N THR A 7 -0.03 3.04 4.22
CA THR A 7 0.09 1.75 3.53
C THR A 7 0.87 0.73 4.36
N GLY A 8 1.96 1.17 5.01
CA GLY A 8 2.72 0.31 5.93
C GLY A 8 1.87 -0.13 7.13
N GLN A 9 0.97 0.73 7.62
CA GLN A 9 0.05 0.38 8.71
C GLN A 9 -0.89 -0.77 8.31
N VAL A 10 -1.33 -0.83 7.05
CA VAL A 10 -2.13 -1.95 6.54
C VAL A 10 -1.37 -3.27 6.67
N ILE A 11 -0.06 -3.27 6.35
CA ILE A 11 0.79 -4.47 6.50
C ILE A 11 0.91 -4.86 7.98
N VAL A 12 1.17 -3.89 8.86
CA VAL A 12 1.29 -4.13 10.31
C VAL A 12 -0.02 -4.68 10.89
N ASP A 13 -1.16 -4.09 10.54
CA ASP A 13 -2.47 -4.53 11.03
C ASP A 13 -2.84 -5.92 10.50
N PHE A 14 -2.45 -6.22 9.25
CA PHE A 14 -2.56 -7.56 8.71
C PHE A 14 -1.73 -8.57 9.51
N MET A 15 -0.44 -8.28 9.74
CA MET A 15 0.46 -9.15 10.49
C MET A 15 -0.04 -9.43 11.92
N LYS A 16 -0.72 -8.46 12.54
CA LYS A 16 -1.37 -8.59 13.86
C LYS A 16 -2.73 -9.29 13.83
N GLY A 17 -3.21 -9.73 12.67
CA GLY A 17 -4.52 -10.35 12.53
C GLY A 17 -5.70 -9.40 12.83
N ARG A 18 -5.49 -8.10 12.71
CA ARG A 18 -6.49 -7.07 13.05
C ARG A 18 -7.42 -6.71 11.89
N MET A 19 -7.35 -7.41 10.77
CA MET A 19 -8.12 -7.13 9.57
C MET A 19 -9.15 -8.22 9.27
N PRO A 20 -10.36 -8.17 9.87
CA PRO A 20 -11.41 -9.15 9.61
C PRO A 20 -12.07 -8.98 8.24
N ALA A 21 -12.00 -7.77 7.68
CA ALA A 21 -12.65 -7.39 6.42
C ALA A 21 -11.87 -6.26 5.74
N TYR A 22 -12.12 -6.05 4.45
CA TYR A 22 -11.47 -5.00 3.66
C TYR A 22 -12.41 -4.37 2.64
N ILE A 23 -12.03 -3.18 2.17
CA ILE A 23 -12.65 -2.53 1.00
C ILE A 23 -11.72 -2.75 -0.19
N GLU A 24 -12.26 -3.28 -1.28
CA GLU A 24 -11.47 -3.56 -2.47
C GLU A 24 -10.99 -2.28 -3.13
N THR A 25 -9.70 -2.21 -3.39
CA THR A 25 -9.05 -1.13 -4.14
C THR A 25 -7.87 -1.69 -4.92
N GLY A 26 -7.39 -0.94 -5.91
CA GLY A 26 -6.14 -1.26 -6.61
C GLY A 26 -5.00 -0.40 -6.08
N MET A 27 -3.80 -0.94 -6.11
CA MET A 27 -2.58 -0.21 -5.77
C MET A 27 -1.40 -0.65 -6.64
N ASN A 28 -0.41 0.21 -6.77
CA ASN A 28 0.84 -0.13 -7.42
C ASN A 28 1.88 -0.44 -6.35
N ILE A 29 2.44 -1.65 -6.40
CA ILE A 29 3.47 -2.11 -5.46
C ILE A 29 4.83 -1.99 -6.12
N VAL A 30 5.75 -1.32 -5.45
CA VAL A 30 7.13 -1.13 -5.90
C VAL A 30 8.09 -1.26 -4.71
N ASP A 31 9.25 -1.84 -4.94
CA ASP A 31 10.32 -1.91 -3.95
C ASP A 31 10.97 -0.53 -3.77
N VAL A 32 11.30 -0.17 -2.54
CA VAL A 32 11.92 1.13 -2.23
C VAL A 32 13.31 1.28 -2.87
N ASP A 33 14.06 0.18 -2.97
CA ASP A 33 15.39 0.20 -3.61
C ASP A 33 15.26 0.43 -5.11
N ASP A 34 14.21 -0.11 -5.76
CA ASP A 34 13.89 0.15 -7.18
C ASP A 34 13.55 1.62 -7.39
N VAL A 35 12.79 2.22 -6.47
CA VAL A 35 12.45 3.66 -6.51
C VAL A 35 13.71 4.50 -6.35
N ALA A 36 14.57 4.20 -5.37
CA ALA A 36 15.84 4.90 -5.16
C ALA A 36 16.73 4.82 -6.42
N THR A 37 16.89 3.62 -6.98
CA THR A 37 17.60 3.41 -8.24
C THR A 37 16.97 4.18 -9.38
N GLY A 38 15.63 4.19 -9.46
CA GLY A 38 14.88 4.94 -10.47
C GLY A 38 15.14 6.44 -10.43
N HIS A 39 15.33 7.04 -9.24
CA HIS A 39 15.71 8.45 -9.11
C HIS A 39 17.10 8.72 -9.66
N LEU A 40 18.08 7.86 -9.36
CA LEU A 40 19.43 7.99 -9.92
C LEU A 40 19.43 7.84 -11.44
N LEU A 41 18.72 6.84 -11.96
CA LEU A 41 18.59 6.65 -13.41
C LEU A 41 17.85 7.82 -14.09
N ALA A 42 16.86 8.41 -13.44
CA ALA A 42 16.17 9.60 -13.97
C ALA A 42 17.10 10.82 -14.01
N MET A 43 18.01 10.97 -13.03
CA MET A 43 19.03 12.01 -13.04
C MET A 43 20.04 11.81 -14.19
N GLU A 44 20.42 10.56 -14.49
CA GLU A 44 21.43 10.24 -15.50
C GLU A 44 20.87 10.21 -16.92
N LYS A 45 19.66 9.64 -17.12
CA LYS A 45 19.09 9.31 -18.42
C LYS A 45 17.77 10.03 -18.71
N GLY A 46 17.19 10.68 -17.70
CA GLY A 46 15.90 11.36 -17.85
C GLY A 46 16.01 12.55 -18.81
N ARG A 47 14.98 12.72 -19.64
CA ARG A 47 14.88 13.89 -20.52
C ARG A 47 14.30 15.07 -19.76
N ILE A 48 14.88 16.25 -19.91
CA ILE A 48 14.43 17.49 -19.28
C ILE A 48 12.98 17.78 -19.69
N GLY A 49 12.14 18.10 -18.71
CA GLY A 49 10.71 18.39 -18.90
C GLY A 49 9.80 17.14 -18.96
N GLU A 50 10.38 15.93 -18.96
CA GLU A 50 9.59 14.70 -18.98
C GLU A 50 9.26 14.19 -17.57
N ARG A 51 8.16 13.44 -17.48
CA ARG A 51 7.73 12.80 -16.22
C ARG A 51 7.87 11.28 -16.32
N TYR A 52 8.36 10.67 -15.26
CA TYR A 52 8.53 9.23 -15.15
C TYR A 52 7.83 8.72 -13.89
N ILE A 53 6.96 7.73 -14.06
CA ILE A 53 6.29 7.06 -12.93
C ILE A 53 7.17 5.89 -12.51
N LEU A 54 7.76 5.99 -11.32
CA LEU A 54 8.58 4.94 -10.72
C LEU A 54 7.66 3.97 -9.95
N GLY A 55 7.17 2.97 -10.61
CA GLY A 55 6.29 1.95 -10.06
C GLY A 55 6.59 0.59 -10.70
N ASN A 56 5.88 -0.46 -10.23
CA ASN A 56 6.11 -1.80 -10.76
C ASN A 56 4.79 -2.55 -11.01
N ALA A 57 4.26 -3.27 -10.04
CA ALA A 57 3.12 -4.15 -10.23
C ALA A 57 1.82 -3.51 -9.76
N ASN A 58 0.81 -3.54 -10.63
CA ASN A 58 -0.55 -3.16 -10.30
C ASN A 58 -1.28 -4.38 -9.72
N LEU A 59 -1.64 -4.34 -8.46
CA LEU A 59 -2.33 -5.40 -7.74
C LEU A 59 -3.63 -4.89 -7.12
N MET A 60 -4.60 -5.78 -6.98
CA MET A 60 -5.76 -5.56 -6.15
C MET A 60 -5.41 -5.84 -4.68
N LEU A 61 -6.11 -5.21 -3.75
CA LEU A 61 -5.78 -5.34 -2.32
C LEU A 61 -5.90 -6.79 -1.81
N HIS A 62 -6.85 -7.59 -2.34
CA HIS A 62 -6.93 -9.01 -1.98
C HIS A 62 -5.69 -9.80 -2.43
N GLU A 63 -5.12 -9.50 -3.61
CA GLU A 63 -3.90 -10.14 -4.10
C GLU A 63 -2.70 -9.83 -3.19
N VAL A 64 -2.62 -8.57 -2.69
CA VAL A 64 -1.62 -8.18 -1.68
C VAL A 64 -1.80 -8.99 -0.40
N PHE A 65 -3.05 -9.17 0.10
CA PHE A 65 -3.31 -9.99 1.28
C PHE A 65 -2.99 -11.46 1.08
N GLU A 66 -3.19 -12.01 -0.11
CA GLU A 66 -2.76 -13.38 -0.43
C GLU A 66 -1.25 -13.55 -0.36
N ILE A 67 -0.49 -12.58 -0.90
CA ILE A 67 0.97 -12.57 -0.80
C ILE A 67 1.40 -12.47 0.67
N LEU A 68 0.84 -11.52 1.41
CA LEU A 68 1.13 -11.36 2.84
C LEU A 68 0.79 -12.61 3.65
N SER A 69 -0.33 -13.29 3.32
CA SER A 69 -0.72 -14.55 3.97
C SER A 69 0.32 -15.65 3.76
N ARG A 70 0.84 -15.80 2.54
CA ARG A 70 1.95 -16.74 2.26
C ARG A 70 3.22 -16.41 3.02
N LEU A 71 3.54 -15.12 3.15
CA LEU A 71 4.77 -14.66 3.81
C LEU A 71 4.72 -14.72 5.33
N THR A 72 3.55 -14.55 5.93
CA THR A 72 3.39 -14.39 7.38
C THR A 72 2.71 -15.57 8.06
N GLY A 73 1.97 -16.40 7.30
CA GLY A 73 1.08 -17.43 7.84
C GLY A 73 -0.23 -16.90 8.42
N VAL A 74 -0.45 -15.58 8.43
CA VAL A 74 -1.71 -14.98 8.89
C VAL A 74 -2.77 -15.16 7.81
N LYS A 75 -3.98 -15.57 8.22
CA LYS A 75 -5.09 -15.80 7.27
C LYS A 75 -5.54 -14.49 6.62
N ALA A 76 -5.62 -14.48 5.29
CA ALA A 76 -6.13 -13.34 4.54
C ALA A 76 -7.61 -13.04 4.88
N PRO A 77 -8.02 -11.76 4.95
CA PRO A 77 -9.41 -11.40 5.17
C PRO A 77 -10.25 -11.82 3.96
N THR A 78 -11.37 -12.48 4.21
CA THR A 78 -12.27 -13.01 3.15
C THR A 78 -13.49 -12.14 2.94
N ILE A 79 -13.80 -11.25 3.90
CA ILE A 79 -15.02 -10.42 3.86
C ILE A 79 -14.72 -9.13 3.12
N LYS A 80 -15.26 -9.01 1.92
CA LYS A 80 -15.20 -7.77 1.13
C LYS A 80 -16.40 -6.88 1.48
N LEU A 81 -16.11 -5.69 1.97
CA LEU A 81 -17.13 -4.72 2.34
C LEU A 81 -17.42 -3.74 1.19
N PRO A 82 -18.69 -3.48 0.87
CA PRO A 82 -19.02 -2.47 -0.11
C PRO A 82 -18.69 -1.07 0.44
N ARG A 83 -17.93 -0.29 -0.31
CA ARG A 83 -17.49 1.06 0.08
C ARG A 83 -18.63 1.96 0.54
N LEU A 84 -19.78 1.90 -0.16
CA LEU A 84 -20.96 2.73 0.16
C LEU A 84 -21.54 2.42 1.53
N ALA A 85 -21.45 1.18 2.00
CA ALA A 85 -21.90 0.79 3.34
C ALA A 85 -20.95 1.27 4.45
N ILE A 86 -19.66 1.40 4.14
CA ILE A 86 -18.65 1.84 5.12
C ILE A 86 -18.55 3.37 5.21
N LEU A 87 -18.94 4.10 4.18
CA LEU A 87 -18.85 5.57 4.17
C LEU A 87 -19.61 6.22 5.36
N PRO A 88 -20.86 5.89 5.68
CA PRO A 88 -21.56 6.46 6.83
C PRO A 88 -20.85 6.13 8.15
N LEU A 89 -20.35 4.89 8.30
CA LEU A 89 -19.60 4.46 9.48
C LEU A 89 -18.29 5.24 9.63
N ALA A 90 -17.57 5.53 8.54
CA ALA A 90 -16.36 6.32 8.56
C ALA A 90 -16.64 7.77 8.99
N TYR A 91 -17.75 8.39 8.54
CA TYR A 91 -18.16 9.72 8.99
C TYR A 91 -18.53 9.73 10.48
N ALA A 92 -19.32 8.75 10.93
CA ALA A 92 -19.67 8.62 12.35
C ALA A 92 -18.42 8.41 13.21
N ASN A 93 -17.49 7.57 12.78
CA ASN A 93 -16.23 7.33 13.47
C ASN A 93 -15.34 8.59 13.54
N LEU A 94 -15.29 9.39 12.47
CA LEU A 94 -14.59 10.67 12.47
C LEU A 94 -15.23 11.66 13.46
N TRP A 95 -16.55 11.73 13.51
CA TRP A 95 -17.27 12.60 14.45
C TRP A 95 -16.99 12.22 15.90
N ILE A 96 -17.04 10.92 16.24
CA ILE A 96 -16.68 10.40 17.57
C ILE A 96 -15.21 10.71 17.89
N ALA A 97 -14.30 10.50 16.93
CA ALA A 97 -12.88 10.78 17.08
C ALA A 97 -12.62 12.25 17.43
N ASN A 98 -13.33 13.18 16.77
CA ASN A 98 -13.23 14.60 17.04
C ASN A 98 -13.75 14.99 18.44
N LEU A 99 -14.78 14.29 18.94
CA LEU A 99 -15.31 14.52 20.30
C LEU A 99 -14.41 13.94 21.39
N THR A 100 -13.75 12.80 21.11
CA THR A 100 -12.94 12.09 22.11
C THR A 100 -11.46 12.42 22.06
N GLY A 101 -11.00 13.19 21.04
CA GLY A 101 -9.59 13.50 20.82
C GLY A 101 -8.75 12.29 20.36
N GLN A 102 -9.40 11.17 20.02
CA GLN A 102 -8.71 9.95 19.55
C GLN A 102 -8.59 9.93 18.00
N SER A 103 -7.58 9.22 17.50
CA SER A 103 -7.47 8.99 16.04
C SER A 103 -8.60 8.08 15.55
N PRO A 104 -9.24 8.40 14.40
CA PRO A 104 -10.31 7.59 13.86
C PRO A 104 -9.80 6.20 13.47
N ARG A 105 -10.51 5.15 13.88
CA ARG A 105 -10.17 3.75 13.55
C ARG A 105 -10.43 3.43 12.08
N ILE A 106 -11.40 4.10 11.46
CA ILE A 106 -11.71 3.99 10.03
C ILE A 106 -11.28 5.29 9.36
N PRO A 107 -10.14 5.32 8.64
CA PRO A 107 -9.66 6.53 8.01
C PRO A 107 -10.58 6.90 6.83
N LEU A 108 -11.34 7.98 6.97
CA LEU A 108 -12.31 8.44 5.97
C LEU A 108 -11.66 8.66 4.59
N GLU A 109 -10.44 9.20 4.57
CA GLU A 109 -9.70 9.41 3.31
C GLU A 109 -9.38 8.09 2.61
N GLY A 110 -9.00 7.04 3.35
CA GLY A 110 -8.79 5.70 2.80
C GLY A 110 -10.07 5.13 2.16
N VAL A 111 -11.23 5.30 2.84
CA VAL A 111 -12.53 4.86 2.31
C VAL A 111 -12.91 5.65 1.04
N LYS A 112 -12.64 6.96 1.00
CA LYS A 112 -12.87 7.80 -0.19
C LYS A 112 -11.96 7.39 -1.33
N MET A 113 -10.67 7.19 -1.08
CA MET A 113 -9.67 6.81 -2.07
C MET A 113 -9.92 5.42 -2.65
N ALA A 114 -10.52 4.50 -1.89
CA ALA A 114 -10.88 3.17 -2.36
C ALA A 114 -11.86 3.16 -3.55
N LYS A 115 -12.44 4.32 -3.91
CA LYS A 115 -13.20 4.50 -5.17
C LYS A 115 -12.30 4.30 -6.41
N TYR A 116 -11.03 4.65 -6.30
CA TYR A 116 -10.11 4.67 -7.43
C TYR A 116 -9.16 3.47 -7.35
N LYS A 117 -8.98 2.81 -8.47
CA LYS A 117 -7.89 1.84 -8.63
C LYS A 117 -6.62 2.63 -8.90
N MET A 118 -5.71 2.66 -7.94
CA MET A 118 -4.42 3.35 -8.07
C MET A 118 -3.44 2.48 -8.86
N HIS A 119 -3.84 2.16 -10.09
CA HIS A 119 -3.01 1.47 -11.07
C HIS A 119 -2.32 2.50 -11.95
N TYR A 120 -1.03 2.34 -12.15
CA TYR A 120 -0.21 3.27 -12.92
C TYR A 120 0.50 2.53 -14.04
N ASP A 121 0.63 3.18 -15.20
CA ASP A 121 1.47 2.71 -16.29
C ASP A 121 2.91 3.22 -16.09
N CYS A 122 3.81 2.30 -15.77
CA CYS A 122 5.22 2.56 -15.53
C CYS A 122 6.09 2.22 -16.77
N SER A 123 5.47 1.84 -17.89
CA SER A 123 6.16 1.34 -19.09
C SER A 123 7.18 2.33 -19.65
N LYS A 124 6.91 3.63 -19.58
CA LYS A 124 7.83 4.67 -20.00
C LYS A 124 9.12 4.66 -19.17
N ALA A 125 9.01 4.63 -17.84
CA ALA A 125 10.18 4.59 -16.96
C ALA A 125 10.99 3.30 -17.15
N ILE A 126 10.31 2.17 -17.31
CA ILE A 126 10.96 0.88 -17.59
C ILE A 126 11.75 0.94 -18.91
N ARG A 127 11.14 1.43 -19.98
CA ARG A 127 11.73 1.46 -21.31
C ARG A 127 12.86 2.49 -21.43
N GLU A 128 12.66 3.70 -20.90
CA GLU A 128 13.58 4.83 -21.14
C GLU A 128 14.68 4.92 -20.09
N LEU A 129 14.39 4.59 -18.84
CA LEU A 129 15.37 4.63 -17.74
C LEU A 129 15.98 3.25 -17.45
N GLY A 130 15.27 2.17 -17.76
CA GLY A 130 15.72 0.82 -17.41
C GLY A 130 15.59 0.54 -15.92
N ILE A 131 14.52 1.04 -15.26
CA ILE A 131 14.32 0.82 -13.83
C ILE A 131 14.21 -0.68 -13.51
N PRO A 132 14.78 -1.13 -12.38
CA PRO A 132 14.63 -2.50 -11.95
C PRO A 132 13.16 -2.81 -11.59
N ARG A 133 12.83 -4.10 -11.55
CA ARG A 133 11.46 -4.57 -11.29
C ARG A 133 11.49 -5.72 -10.29
N THR A 134 11.68 -5.41 -9.04
CA THR A 134 11.64 -6.39 -7.96
C THR A 134 10.23 -6.99 -7.83
N PRO A 135 10.09 -8.33 -7.85
CA PRO A 135 8.78 -8.97 -7.69
C PRO A 135 8.05 -8.49 -6.43
N PRO A 136 6.70 -8.29 -6.48
CA PRO A 136 5.92 -7.82 -5.32
C PRO A 136 6.10 -8.68 -4.06
N GLU A 137 6.25 -9.99 -4.22
CA GLU A 137 6.50 -10.93 -3.12
C GLU A 137 7.80 -10.59 -2.38
N VAL A 138 8.84 -10.22 -3.11
CA VAL A 138 10.14 -9.84 -2.53
C VAL A 138 10.02 -8.50 -1.83
N ALA A 139 9.40 -7.50 -2.47
CA ALA A 139 9.18 -6.17 -1.89
C ALA A 139 8.35 -6.23 -0.60
N LEU A 140 7.24 -6.98 -0.62
CA LEU A 140 6.40 -7.19 0.57
C LEU A 140 7.13 -8.02 1.64
N GLY A 141 7.96 -8.99 1.23
CA GLY A 141 8.80 -9.77 2.14
C GLY A 141 9.81 -8.90 2.90
N LYS A 142 10.47 -7.95 2.22
CA LYS A 142 11.34 -6.95 2.85
C LYS A 142 10.57 -6.12 3.87
N ALA A 143 9.37 -5.64 3.52
CA ALA A 143 8.53 -4.86 4.42
C ALA A 143 8.11 -5.66 5.66
N VAL A 144 7.65 -6.90 5.50
CA VAL A 144 7.29 -7.80 6.60
C VAL A 144 8.47 -8.02 7.53
N LYS A 145 9.66 -8.32 6.96
CA LYS A 145 10.88 -8.51 7.74
C LYS A 145 11.23 -7.23 8.51
N TRP A 146 11.21 -6.08 7.86
CA TRP A 146 11.54 -4.81 8.49
C TRP A 146 10.61 -4.50 9.68
N PHE A 147 9.28 -4.68 9.52
CA PHE A 147 8.32 -4.44 10.59
C PHE A 147 8.52 -5.40 11.77
N ARG A 148 8.88 -6.66 11.52
CA ARG A 148 9.24 -7.61 12.60
C ARG A 148 10.50 -7.20 13.34
N ASP A 149 11.55 -6.88 12.61
CA ASP A 149 12.87 -6.52 13.18
C ASP A 149 12.79 -5.23 14.04
N HIS A 150 11.80 -4.35 13.76
CA HIS A 150 11.59 -3.10 14.51
C HIS A 150 10.43 -3.16 15.52
N GLY A 151 9.92 -4.35 15.83
CA GLY A 151 8.95 -4.57 16.89
C GLY A 151 7.54 -4.04 16.61
N TYR A 152 7.18 -3.86 15.34
CA TYR A 152 5.83 -3.45 14.96
C TYR A 152 4.83 -4.60 14.89
N ALA A 153 5.28 -5.85 14.73
CA ALA A 153 4.47 -7.06 14.66
C ALA A 153 5.25 -8.30 15.09
#